data_81805b52a88bc5ffd948d695bded2ab1
#
_entry.id   81805b52a88bc5ffd948d695bded2ab1
#
_cell.length_a   1.000
_cell.length_b   1.000
_cell.length_c   1.000
_cell.angle_alpha   90.00
_cell.angle_beta   90.00
_cell.angle_gamma   90.00
#
_symmetry.space_group_name_H-M   'P 1'
#
loop_
_entity.id
_entity.type
_entity.pdbx_description
1 polymer ?
#
loop_
_entity_poly.entity_id
_entity_poly.type
_entity_poly.pdbx_seq_one_letter_code
_entity_poly.pdbx_strand_id
1 'polypeptide(L)'
;MSHEVRREIFERGHAAVLLPFDPVRDEVVLIEQIRIAAYDTSETPWLLEMVAGMIEEGESVEDVARREAIEEAGLIVKRTKPVLSFLASPGGTSERSSIMVGEVDATTQAVFMVWLMKTKIFAFMW
;
A
#
# COMPACT_ATOMS: atom_id res chain seq x y z
N MET A 1 20.11 34.91 -13.50
CA MET A 1 18.63 34.89 -13.43
C MET A 1 18.14 33.53 -13.91
N SER A 2 17.32 32.84 -13.15
CA SER A 2 16.62 31.66 -13.62
C SER A 2 15.45 32.07 -14.52
N HIS A 3 15.29 31.40 -15.64
CA HIS A 3 14.13 31.63 -16.50
C HIS A 3 12.88 31.02 -15.86
N GLU A 4 11.73 31.66 -16.06
CA GLU A 4 10.44 31.09 -15.69
C GLU A 4 10.21 29.77 -16.48
N VAL A 5 9.82 28.69 -15.79
CA VAL A 5 9.47 27.42 -16.40
C VAL A 5 8.06 27.04 -15.99
N ARG A 6 7.32 26.44 -16.91
CA ARG A 6 5.99 25.89 -16.65
C ARG A 6 6.04 24.37 -16.67
N ARG A 7 5.30 23.76 -15.76
CA ARG A 7 5.17 22.31 -15.66
C ARG A 7 3.70 21.94 -15.45
N GLU A 8 3.30 20.81 -16.01
CA GLU A 8 2.03 20.18 -15.71
C GLU A 8 2.25 19.10 -14.65
N ILE A 9 1.37 19.06 -13.66
CA ILE A 9 1.40 18.08 -12.57
C ILE A 9 0.04 17.43 -12.49
N PHE A 10 0.02 16.09 -12.48
CA PHE A 10 -1.18 15.33 -12.20
C PHE A 10 -1.41 15.30 -10.68
N GLU A 11 -2.40 16.06 -10.22
CA GLU A 11 -2.79 16.12 -8.82
C GLU A 11 -3.93 15.12 -8.59
N ARG A 12 -3.67 14.09 -7.79
CA ARG A 12 -4.65 13.03 -7.48
C ARG A 12 -4.78 12.73 -5.98
N GLY A 13 -4.15 13.53 -5.13
CA GLY A 13 -4.09 13.30 -3.69
C GLY A 13 -2.96 12.36 -3.28
N HIS A 14 -3.06 11.83 -2.07
CA HIS A 14 -2.02 11.01 -1.44
C HIS A 14 -2.54 9.64 -1.05
N ALA A 15 -1.64 8.67 -0.95
CA ALA A 15 -1.98 7.27 -0.67
C ALA A 15 -1.46 6.81 0.70
N ALA A 16 -2.29 6.05 1.40
CA ALA A 16 -1.89 5.22 2.52
C ALA A 16 -1.65 3.80 2.02
N VAL A 17 -0.53 3.20 2.40
CA VAL A 17 -0.13 1.86 2.00
C VAL A 17 0.14 1.04 3.25
N LEU A 18 -0.39 -0.17 3.29
CA LEU A 18 -0.24 -1.10 4.40
C LEU A 18 0.38 -2.41 3.92
N LEU A 19 1.45 -2.84 4.57
CA LEU A 19 1.93 -4.20 4.51
C LEU A 19 1.37 -4.98 5.69
N PRO A 20 0.33 -5.81 5.51
CA PRO A 20 -0.18 -6.66 6.57
C PRO A 20 0.83 -7.77 6.88
N PHE A 21 1.17 -7.92 8.15
CA PHE A 21 2.13 -8.90 8.64
C PHE A 21 1.55 -9.73 9.79
N ASP A 22 1.64 -11.04 9.65
CA ASP A 22 1.30 -11.99 10.70
C ASP A 22 2.59 -12.47 11.39
N PRO A 23 2.87 -12.01 12.63
CA PRO A 23 4.09 -12.37 13.33
C PRO A 23 4.10 -13.82 13.85
N VAL A 24 2.94 -14.46 13.99
CA VAL A 24 2.84 -15.85 14.45
C VAL A 24 3.22 -16.80 13.33
N ARG A 25 2.80 -16.50 12.11
CA ARG A 25 3.03 -17.29 10.92
C ARG A 25 4.30 -16.89 10.15
N ASP A 26 4.86 -15.72 10.48
CA ASP A 26 5.93 -15.06 9.73
C ASP A 26 5.56 -14.89 8.24
N GLU A 27 4.40 -14.33 8.01
CA GLU A 27 3.83 -14.14 6.67
C GLU A 27 3.39 -12.70 6.45
N VAL A 28 3.57 -12.20 5.24
CA VAL A 28 2.92 -10.97 4.76
C VAL A 28 1.76 -11.32 3.83
N VAL A 29 0.77 -10.46 3.81
CA VAL A 29 -0.38 -10.57 2.92
C VAL A 29 -0.21 -9.56 1.79
N LEU A 30 -0.28 -10.03 0.55
CA LEU A 30 -0.32 -9.20 -0.65
C LEU A 30 -1.64 -9.43 -1.38
N ILE A 31 -2.11 -8.42 -2.07
CA ILE A 31 -3.26 -8.50 -2.96
C ILE A 31 -2.79 -8.55 -4.40
N GLU A 32 -3.55 -9.16 -5.28
CA GLU A 32 -3.30 -9.18 -6.71
C GLU A 32 -4.41 -8.41 -7.43
N GLN A 33 -4.02 -7.43 -8.22
CA GLN A 33 -4.95 -6.57 -8.95
C GLN A 33 -4.51 -6.39 -10.40
N ILE A 34 -5.50 -6.23 -11.29
CA ILE A 34 -5.22 -5.77 -12.64
C ILE A 34 -5.00 -4.25 -12.63
N ARG A 35 -3.90 -3.81 -13.25
CA ARG A 35 -3.58 -2.38 -13.41
C ARG A 35 -3.47 -2.04 -14.89
N ILE A 36 -4.38 -1.19 -15.36
CA ILE A 36 -4.42 -0.83 -16.78
C ILE A 36 -3.11 -0.16 -17.25
N ALA A 37 -2.46 0.61 -16.38
CA ALA A 37 -1.19 1.25 -16.68
C ALA A 37 -0.02 0.27 -16.88
N ALA A 38 -0.14 -0.96 -16.40
CA ALA A 38 0.85 -2.01 -16.59
C ALA A 38 0.63 -2.85 -17.86
N TYR A 39 -0.47 -2.62 -18.58
CA TYR A 39 -0.89 -3.46 -19.69
C TYR A 39 0.15 -3.55 -20.82
N ASP A 40 0.73 -2.41 -21.19
CA ASP A 40 1.72 -2.34 -22.27
C ASP A 40 3.19 -2.29 -21.80
N THR A 41 3.42 -2.27 -20.49
CA THR A 41 4.76 -2.04 -19.92
C THR A 41 5.27 -3.18 -19.05
N SER A 42 4.45 -4.20 -18.80
CA SER A 42 4.79 -5.36 -17.98
C SER A 42 4.40 -6.64 -18.69
N GLU A 43 4.99 -7.77 -18.32
CA GLU A 43 4.65 -9.09 -18.87
C GLU A 43 3.18 -9.46 -18.64
N THR A 44 2.61 -8.96 -17.55
CA THR A 44 1.19 -9.14 -17.20
C THR A 44 0.66 -7.86 -16.54
N PRO A 45 -0.60 -7.49 -16.75
CA PRO A 45 -1.23 -6.39 -16.04
C PRO A 45 -1.66 -6.74 -14.60
N TRP A 46 -1.54 -8.01 -14.21
CA TRP A 46 -1.83 -8.47 -12.85
C TRP A 46 -0.61 -8.27 -11.97
N LEU A 47 -0.73 -7.39 -10.98
CA LEU A 47 0.37 -7.01 -10.10
C LEU A 47 0.08 -7.44 -8.66
N LEU A 48 1.14 -7.94 -7.99
CA LEU A 48 1.13 -8.14 -6.55
C LEU A 48 1.41 -6.82 -5.85
N GLU A 49 0.53 -6.42 -4.96
CA GLU A 49 0.58 -5.12 -4.29
C GLU A 49 0.34 -5.25 -2.79
N MET A 50 0.83 -4.27 -2.05
CA MET A 50 0.38 -4.03 -0.68
C MET A 50 -1.05 -3.46 -0.71
N VAL A 51 -1.77 -3.62 0.39
CA VAL A 51 -3.06 -2.95 0.58
C VAL A 51 -2.86 -1.44 0.51
N ALA A 52 -3.66 -0.73 -0.26
CA ALA A 52 -3.51 0.71 -0.43
C ALA A 52 -4.82 1.41 -0.77
N GLY A 53 -4.97 2.65 -0.30
CA GLY A 53 -6.09 3.50 -0.64
C GLY A 53 -5.73 4.97 -0.63
N MET A 54 -6.56 5.77 -1.27
CA MET A 54 -6.41 7.22 -1.28
C MET A 54 -6.91 7.82 0.04
N ILE A 55 -6.15 8.79 0.53
CA ILE A 55 -6.50 9.53 1.75
C ILE A 55 -7.49 10.62 1.38
N GLU A 56 -8.67 10.56 1.95
CA GLU A 56 -9.71 11.58 1.78
C GLU A 56 -9.59 12.67 2.85
N GLU A 57 -10.31 13.77 2.65
CA GLU A 57 -10.30 14.88 3.60
C GLU A 57 -10.76 14.42 5.00
N GLY A 58 -9.95 14.73 6.01
CA GLY A 58 -10.23 14.37 7.39
C GLY A 58 -9.78 12.97 7.82
N GLU A 59 -9.28 12.15 6.89
CA GLU A 59 -8.73 10.83 7.22
C GLU A 59 -7.24 10.91 7.59
N SER A 60 -6.82 10.10 8.54
CA SER A 60 -5.40 9.83 8.78
C SER A 60 -4.90 8.68 7.90
N VAL A 61 -3.57 8.59 7.72
CA VAL A 61 -2.94 7.45 7.03
C VAL A 61 -3.36 6.13 7.68
N GLU A 62 -3.41 6.06 9.00
CA GLU A 62 -3.78 4.86 9.74
C GLU A 62 -5.24 4.48 9.54
N ASP A 63 -6.16 5.45 9.52
CA ASP A 63 -7.59 5.20 9.28
C ASP A 63 -7.80 4.55 7.91
N VAL A 64 -7.18 5.09 6.88
CA VAL A 64 -7.23 4.54 5.52
C VAL A 64 -6.62 3.14 5.47
N ALA A 65 -5.44 2.96 6.05
CA ALA A 65 -4.77 1.65 6.08
C ALA A 65 -5.65 0.57 6.73
N ARG A 66 -6.33 0.89 7.82
CA ARG A 66 -7.25 -0.03 8.51
C ARG A 66 -8.51 -0.32 7.69
N ARG A 67 -9.08 0.69 7.08
CA ARG A 67 -10.27 0.56 6.23
C ARG A 67 -9.97 -0.32 5.01
N GLU A 68 -8.91 0.00 4.29
CA GLU A 68 -8.53 -0.75 3.09
C GLU A 68 -8.12 -2.20 3.39
N ALA A 69 -7.49 -2.47 4.54
CA ALA A 69 -7.19 -3.84 4.95
C ALA A 69 -8.46 -4.71 5.06
N ILE A 70 -9.55 -4.15 5.54
CA ILE A 70 -10.84 -4.83 5.60
C ILE A 70 -11.44 -4.99 4.21
N GLU A 71 -11.47 -3.90 3.43
CA GLU A 71 -12.14 -3.85 2.13
C GLU A 71 -11.42 -4.72 1.08
N GLU A 72 -10.10 -4.65 0.99
CA GLU A 72 -9.31 -5.34 -0.02
C GLU A 72 -8.88 -6.77 0.37
N ALA A 73 -8.64 -7.02 1.66
CA ALA A 73 -8.08 -8.30 2.11
C ALA A 73 -8.88 -9.00 3.22
N GLY A 74 -9.94 -8.39 3.74
CA GLY A 74 -10.75 -8.97 4.83
C GLY A 74 -10.00 -9.08 6.15
N LEU A 75 -8.98 -8.23 6.36
CA LEU A 75 -8.10 -8.29 7.52
C LEU A 75 -8.43 -7.21 8.55
N ILE A 76 -8.39 -7.58 9.82
CA ILE A 76 -8.46 -6.65 10.95
C ILE A 76 -7.05 -6.37 11.45
N VAL A 77 -6.66 -5.09 11.42
CA VAL A 77 -5.33 -4.64 11.85
C VAL A 77 -5.35 -4.39 13.36
N LYS A 78 -4.50 -5.10 14.10
CA LYS A 78 -4.37 -4.99 15.55
C LYS A 78 -3.59 -3.73 15.95
N ARG A 79 -2.41 -3.56 15.37
CA ARG A 79 -1.54 -2.38 15.57
C ARG A 79 -0.80 -2.04 14.29
N THR A 80 -0.35 -0.80 14.18
CA THR A 80 0.37 -0.30 13.02
C THR A 80 1.71 0.30 13.43
N LYS A 81 2.63 0.31 12.49
CA LYS A 81 3.92 0.98 12.63
C LYS A 81 4.26 1.72 11.33
N PRO A 82 4.47 3.04 11.36
CA PRO A 82 4.96 3.78 10.21
C PRO A 82 6.36 3.31 9.81
N VAL A 83 6.59 3.18 8.51
CA VAL A 83 7.89 2.76 7.96
C VAL A 83 8.56 3.90 7.23
N LEU A 84 7.91 4.43 6.20
CA LEU A 84 8.44 5.52 5.40
C LEU A 84 7.33 6.26 4.64
N SER A 85 7.68 7.43 4.13
CA SER A 85 6.83 8.21 3.24
C SER A 85 7.69 8.78 2.11
N PHE A 86 7.20 8.72 0.88
CA PHE A 86 7.96 9.16 -0.29
C PHE A 86 7.03 9.69 -1.38
N LEU A 87 7.60 10.43 -2.32
CA LEU A 87 6.90 10.86 -3.52
C LEU A 87 6.97 9.74 -4.57
N ALA A 88 5.82 9.24 -4.99
CA ALA A 88 5.74 8.07 -5.87
C ALA A 88 6.34 8.32 -7.26
N SER A 89 6.07 9.48 -7.86
CA SER A 89 6.59 9.86 -9.18
C SER A 89 6.65 11.38 -9.33
N PRO A 90 7.61 12.07 -8.67
CA PRO A 90 7.62 13.52 -8.56
C PRO A 90 7.90 14.26 -9.88
N GLY A 91 8.27 13.55 -10.92
CA GLY A 91 8.39 14.12 -12.27
C GLY A 91 7.06 14.49 -12.91
N GLY A 92 5.94 13.91 -12.47
CA GLY A 92 4.64 14.13 -13.09
C GLY A 92 3.46 14.23 -12.11
N THR A 93 3.61 13.78 -10.88
CA THR A 93 2.55 13.81 -9.87
C THR A 93 3.08 14.26 -8.52
N SER A 94 2.22 14.91 -7.74
CA SER A 94 2.50 15.30 -6.35
C SER A 94 2.18 14.19 -5.34
N GLU A 95 1.69 13.04 -5.79
CA GLU A 95 1.29 11.93 -4.92
C GLU A 95 2.41 11.50 -3.97
N ARG A 96 2.09 11.51 -2.69
CA ARG A 96 2.91 10.96 -1.62
C ARG A 96 2.30 9.65 -1.16
N SER A 97 3.12 8.61 -1.08
CA SER A 97 2.75 7.32 -0.51
C SER A 97 3.34 7.19 0.89
N SER A 98 2.50 6.90 1.87
CA SER A 98 2.90 6.67 3.26
C SER A 98 2.70 5.19 3.60
N ILE A 99 3.80 4.50 3.88
CA ILE A 99 3.81 3.05 4.15
C ILE A 99 3.82 2.77 5.63
N MET A 100 2.92 1.86 6.03
CA MET A 100 2.84 1.29 7.37
C MET A 100 2.97 -0.23 7.30
N VAL A 101 3.44 -0.86 8.36
CA VAL A 101 3.26 -2.28 8.62
C VAL A 101 2.11 -2.43 9.61
N GLY A 102 1.21 -3.38 9.36
CA GLY A 102 0.09 -3.68 10.24
C GLY A 102 0.11 -5.12 10.72
N GLU A 103 0.03 -5.33 12.04
CA GLU A 103 -0.12 -6.67 12.60
C GLU A 103 -1.52 -7.20 12.35
N VAL A 104 -1.61 -8.38 11.76
CA VAL A 104 -2.85 -9.08 11.43
C VAL A 104 -2.79 -10.54 11.82
N ASP A 105 -3.95 -11.21 11.78
CA ASP A 105 -4.07 -12.65 11.74
C ASP A 105 -4.37 -13.05 10.29
N ALA A 106 -3.39 -13.60 9.59
CA ALA A 106 -3.52 -13.96 8.18
C ALA A 106 -4.49 -15.11 7.91
N THR A 107 -4.98 -15.80 8.94
CA THR A 107 -6.00 -16.86 8.78
C THR A 107 -7.39 -16.33 8.47
N THR A 108 -7.62 -15.02 8.71
CA THR A 108 -8.94 -14.36 8.54
C THR A 108 -9.13 -13.69 7.19
N GLN A 109 -8.11 -13.75 6.31
CA GLN A 109 -8.12 -13.08 5.01
C GLN A 109 -9.31 -13.47 4.12
N ALA A 110 -9.70 -12.56 3.24
CA ALA A 110 -10.66 -12.85 2.17
C ALA A 110 -10.09 -13.87 1.17
N VAL A 111 -10.96 -14.74 0.64
CA VAL A 111 -10.54 -15.88 -0.19
C VAL A 111 -10.04 -15.50 -1.58
N PHE A 112 -10.28 -14.27 -2.06
CA PHE A 112 -10.01 -13.88 -3.44
C PHE A 112 -8.83 -12.91 -3.56
N MET A 113 -7.85 -13.29 -4.42
CA MET A 113 -6.74 -12.45 -4.87
C MET A 113 -5.79 -11.99 -3.75
N VAL A 114 -5.62 -12.84 -2.73
CA VAL A 114 -4.72 -12.62 -1.61
C VAL A 114 -3.61 -13.66 -1.62
N TRP A 115 -2.38 -13.24 -1.45
CA TRP A 115 -1.19 -14.08 -1.42
C TRP A 115 -0.50 -14.01 -0.07
N LEU A 116 -0.10 -15.17 0.45
CA LEU A 116 0.70 -15.29 1.67
C LEU A 116 2.15 -15.55 1.28
N MET A 117 3.05 -14.71 1.77
CA MET A 117 4.49 -14.85 1.54
C MET A 117 5.23 -14.97 2.85
N LYS A 118 6.02 -16.03 2.98
CA LYS A 118 6.94 -16.20 4.12
C LYS A 118 8.00 -15.11 4.13
N THR A 119 8.26 -14.54 5.30
CA THR A 119 9.34 -13.59 5.48
C THR A 119 10.23 -14.02 6.63
N LYS A 120 11.51 -13.71 6.55
CA LYS A 120 12.46 -13.89 7.65
C LYS A 120 12.94 -12.55 8.21
N ILE A 121 12.37 -11.45 7.71
CA ILE A 121 12.93 -10.10 7.87
C ILE A 121 12.25 -9.34 9.00
N PHE A 122 10.98 -9.61 9.30
CA PHE A 122 10.18 -8.76 10.18
C PHE A 122 10.10 -9.18 11.64
N ALA A 123 10.76 -10.27 12.04
CA ALA A 123 10.74 -10.77 13.42
C ALA A 123 11.19 -9.77 14.49
N PHE A 124 11.88 -8.70 14.10
CA PHE A 124 12.45 -7.68 14.98
C PHE A 124 11.76 -6.31 14.90
N MET A 125 10.67 -6.18 14.18
CA MET A 125 10.03 -4.87 13.94
C MET A 125 9.14 -4.37 15.07
N TRP A 126 8.79 -5.21 16.02
CA TRP A 126 7.87 -4.89 17.13
C TRP A 126 8.56 -4.87 18.48
#